data_fa79f3dd60ab8e79059a3a2dae8061a8
#
_entry.id   fa79f3dd60ab8e79059a3a2dae8061a8
#
_cell.length_a   1.000
_cell.length_b   1.000
_cell.length_c   1.000
_cell.angle_alpha   90.00
_cell.angle_beta   90.00
_cell.angle_gamma   90.00
#
_symmetry.space_group_name_H-M   'P 1'
#
loop_
_entity.id
_entity.type
_entity.pdbx_description
1 polymer ?
#
loop_
_entity_poly.entity_id
_entity_poly.type
_entity_poly.pdbx_seq_one_letter_code
_entity_poly.pdbx_strand_id
1 'polypeptide(L)'
;MRAIFLVDNGSLRAQATLNLRRVATSLSGLVGETVQAASLLHSNKIPADEVGGIPATTLGPAVERCAEQGATEIIVLPFFFGPSKALTGYLPERMATLQERFPHVKVRVAQPLVDEFGDNDLRLAHLLADNVRDKLRPGTKPHVALVDHGSPIPEVTAV
;
A
#
# COMPACT_ATOMS: atom_id res chain seq x y z
N MET A 1 -19.65 8.49 7.58
CA MET A 1 -19.24 7.49 6.55
C MET A 1 -17.76 7.23 6.69
N ARG A 2 -17.31 5.95 6.56
CA ARG A 2 -15.90 5.57 6.60
C ARG A 2 -15.38 5.36 5.17
N ALA A 3 -14.14 5.78 4.89
CA ALA A 3 -13.43 5.46 3.65
C ALA A 3 -12.13 4.73 3.99
N ILE A 4 -11.83 3.64 3.28
CA ILE A 4 -10.63 2.81 3.49
C ILE A 4 -9.83 2.78 2.21
N PHE A 5 -8.53 3.07 2.29
CA PHE A 5 -7.62 3.10 1.16
C PHE A 5 -6.47 2.13 1.37
N LEU A 6 -6.25 1.22 0.41
CA LEU A 6 -5.00 0.48 0.27
C LEU A 6 -4.05 1.32 -0.58
N VAL A 7 -2.86 1.61 -0.05
CA VAL A 7 -1.99 2.64 -0.61
C VAL A 7 -0.59 2.11 -0.86
N ASP A 8 -0.14 2.18 -2.12
CA ASP A 8 1.24 1.94 -2.52
C ASP A 8 2.02 3.24 -2.82
N ASN A 9 3.29 3.12 -3.13
CA ASN A 9 4.11 4.27 -3.51
C ASN A 9 3.66 4.90 -4.83
N GLY A 10 3.10 4.11 -5.71
CA GLY A 10 2.73 4.49 -7.07
C GLY A 10 3.82 4.20 -8.11
N SER A 11 3.37 4.04 -9.33
CA SER A 11 4.19 3.69 -10.49
C SER A 11 3.59 4.29 -11.75
N LEU A 12 4.40 4.47 -12.78
CA LEU A 12 3.95 4.80 -14.13
C LEU A 12 3.55 3.54 -14.94
N ARG A 13 3.71 2.35 -14.36
CA ARG A 13 3.33 1.09 -15.01
C ARG A 13 1.88 0.77 -14.70
N ALA A 14 1.06 0.63 -15.72
CA ALA A 14 -0.36 0.27 -15.61
C ALA A 14 -0.59 -1.00 -14.78
N GLN A 15 0.26 -2.01 -14.94
CA GLN A 15 0.15 -3.27 -14.21
C GLN A 15 0.26 -3.10 -12.69
N ALA A 16 1.02 -2.13 -12.19
CA ALA A 16 1.10 -1.85 -10.75
C ALA A 16 -0.26 -1.39 -10.21
N THR A 17 -0.92 -0.45 -10.90
CA THR A 17 -2.27 0.01 -10.54
C THR A 17 -3.30 -1.12 -10.61
N LEU A 18 -3.26 -1.95 -11.65
CA LEU A 18 -4.19 -3.09 -11.79
C LEU A 18 -3.97 -4.12 -10.68
N ASN A 19 -2.73 -4.39 -10.30
CA ASN A 19 -2.40 -5.28 -9.19
C ASN A 19 -2.90 -4.72 -7.85
N LEU A 20 -2.67 -3.43 -7.58
CA LEU A 20 -3.15 -2.78 -6.35
C LEU A 20 -4.68 -2.86 -6.23
N ARG A 21 -5.40 -2.60 -7.33
CA ARG A 21 -6.86 -2.72 -7.38
C ARG A 21 -7.34 -4.15 -7.09
N ARG A 22 -6.66 -5.14 -7.66
CA ARG A 22 -6.98 -6.56 -7.40
C ARG A 22 -6.81 -6.92 -5.94
N VAL A 23 -5.72 -6.48 -5.30
CA VAL A 23 -5.50 -6.68 -3.86
C VAL A 23 -6.57 -5.96 -3.04
N ALA A 24 -6.89 -4.70 -3.37
CA ALA A 24 -7.93 -3.94 -2.68
C ALA A 24 -9.30 -4.61 -2.79
N THR A 25 -9.66 -5.15 -3.95
CA THR A 25 -10.90 -5.92 -4.16
C THR A 25 -10.93 -7.19 -3.30
N SER A 26 -9.83 -7.95 -3.29
CA SER A 26 -9.74 -9.15 -2.45
C SER A 26 -9.84 -8.81 -0.97
N LEU A 27 -9.17 -7.74 -0.53
CA LEU A 27 -9.23 -7.27 0.85
C LEU A 27 -10.64 -6.81 1.22
N SER A 28 -11.34 -6.11 0.31
CA SER A 28 -12.75 -5.72 0.52
C SER A 28 -13.64 -6.93 0.83
N GLY A 29 -13.46 -8.02 0.10
CA GLY A 29 -14.19 -9.27 0.35
C GLY A 29 -13.87 -9.91 1.70
N LEU A 30 -12.63 -9.79 2.17
CA LEU A 30 -12.21 -10.35 3.46
C LEU A 30 -12.70 -9.53 4.66
N VAL A 31 -12.71 -8.19 4.54
CA VAL A 31 -13.08 -7.31 5.66
C VAL A 31 -14.57 -6.92 5.66
N GLY A 32 -15.30 -7.21 4.59
CA GLY A 32 -16.72 -6.86 4.46
C GLY A 32 -16.99 -5.36 4.25
N GLU A 33 -15.97 -4.57 3.96
CA GLU A 33 -16.05 -3.13 3.68
C GLU A 33 -15.34 -2.80 2.36
N THR A 34 -15.77 -1.74 1.67
CA THR A 34 -15.10 -1.31 0.44
C THR A 34 -13.72 -0.73 0.73
N VAL A 35 -12.68 -1.36 0.20
CA VAL A 35 -11.30 -0.87 0.21
C VAL A 35 -10.98 -0.32 -1.17
N GLN A 36 -10.60 0.94 -1.23
CA GLN A 36 -10.24 1.63 -2.46
C GLN A 36 -8.72 1.57 -2.68
N ALA A 37 -8.29 1.42 -3.94
CA ALA A 37 -6.89 1.49 -4.30
C ALA A 37 -6.50 2.94 -4.63
N ALA A 38 -5.43 3.42 -4.01
CA ALA A 38 -4.83 4.71 -4.33
C ALA A 38 -3.30 4.61 -4.22
N SER A 39 -2.58 5.45 -4.95
CA SER A 39 -1.12 5.52 -4.84
C SER A 39 -0.70 6.84 -4.18
N LEU A 40 0.47 6.88 -3.56
CA LEU A 40 1.00 8.15 -3.06
C LEU A 40 1.32 9.10 -4.21
N LEU A 41 1.96 8.60 -5.27
CA LEU A 41 2.49 9.39 -6.37
C LEU A 41 2.25 8.73 -7.73
N HIS A 42 2.37 9.50 -8.80
CA HIS A 42 2.57 9.11 -10.20
C HIS A 42 1.44 8.38 -10.92
N SER A 43 0.68 7.50 -10.28
CA SER A 43 -0.29 6.63 -10.95
C SER A 43 -1.37 7.38 -11.74
N ASN A 44 -1.72 8.59 -11.32
CA ASN A 44 -2.67 9.46 -12.01
C ASN A 44 -2.21 9.95 -13.39
N LYS A 45 -0.94 9.70 -13.76
CA LYS A 45 -0.38 10.01 -15.08
C LYS A 45 -0.56 8.87 -16.08
N ILE A 46 -1.02 7.71 -15.64
CA ILE A 46 -1.27 6.57 -16.51
C ILE A 46 -2.58 6.82 -17.29
N PRO A 47 -2.60 6.65 -18.62
CA PRO A 47 -3.82 6.73 -19.41
C PRO A 47 -4.90 5.78 -18.89
N ALA A 48 -6.14 6.23 -18.86
CA ALA A 48 -7.24 5.45 -18.28
C ALA A 48 -7.51 4.13 -19.02
N ASP A 49 -7.31 4.11 -20.33
CA ASP A 49 -7.47 2.94 -21.19
C ASP A 49 -6.46 1.83 -20.86
N GLU A 50 -5.26 2.19 -20.41
CA GLU A 50 -4.26 1.21 -19.95
C GLU A 50 -4.62 0.56 -18.59
N VAL A 51 -5.52 1.17 -17.83
CA VAL A 51 -5.93 0.70 -16.50
C VAL A 51 -7.41 0.32 -16.41
N GLY A 52 -7.96 -0.16 -17.53
CA GLY A 52 -9.33 -0.67 -17.60
C GLY A 52 -10.41 0.41 -17.68
N GLY A 53 -10.11 1.58 -18.23
CA GLY A 53 -11.06 2.67 -18.44
C GLY A 53 -11.37 3.52 -17.20
N ILE A 54 -10.94 3.11 -16.03
CA ILE A 54 -11.12 3.86 -14.78
C ILE A 54 -9.79 4.56 -14.44
N PRO A 55 -9.72 5.90 -14.40
CA PRO A 55 -8.50 6.61 -14.08
C PRO A 55 -7.89 6.17 -12.76
N ALA A 56 -6.57 6.02 -12.71
CA ALA A 56 -5.86 5.81 -11.46
C ALA A 56 -5.87 7.10 -10.64
N THR A 57 -5.93 6.99 -9.33
CA THR A 57 -5.97 8.14 -8.43
C THR A 57 -4.82 8.11 -7.45
N THR A 58 -4.36 9.30 -7.07
CA THR A 58 -3.44 9.44 -5.93
C THR A 58 -4.23 9.72 -4.65
N LEU A 59 -3.61 9.39 -3.51
CA LEU A 59 -4.27 9.43 -2.20
C LEU A 59 -4.81 10.83 -1.85
N GLY A 60 -4.04 11.89 -2.08
CA GLY A 60 -4.47 13.25 -1.75
C GLY A 60 -5.86 13.59 -2.31
N PRO A 61 -6.03 13.63 -3.65
CA PRO A 61 -7.35 13.90 -4.27
C PRO A 61 -8.42 12.89 -3.88
N ALA A 62 -8.06 11.63 -3.60
CA ALA A 62 -9.05 10.61 -3.22
C ALA A 62 -9.62 10.88 -1.80
N VAL A 63 -8.76 11.19 -0.83
CA VAL A 63 -9.20 11.47 0.55
C VAL A 63 -9.95 12.80 0.65
N GLU A 64 -9.52 13.84 -0.09
CA GLU A 64 -10.23 15.12 -0.16
C GLU A 64 -11.65 14.93 -0.67
N ARG A 65 -11.83 14.22 -1.78
CA ARG A 65 -13.15 13.90 -2.34
C ARG A 65 -14.03 13.15 -1.34
N CYS A 66 -13.49 12.18 -0.63
CA CYS A 66 -14.25 11.46 0.40
C CYS A 66 -14.66 12.38 1.55
N ALA A 67 -13.78 13.27 2.00
CA ALA A 67 -14.08 14.25 3.04
C ALA A 67 -15.19 15.23 2.59
N GLU A 68 -15.13 15.74 1.36
CA GLU A 68 -16.15 16.58 0.76
C GLU A 68 -17.51 15.87 0.61
N GLN A 69 -17.50 14.55 0.42
CA GLN A 69 -18.68 13.69 0.38
C GLN A 69 -19.20 13.28 1.77
N GLY A 70 -18.66 13.85 2.84
CA GLY A 70 -19.12 13.63 4.21
C GLY A 70 -18.51 12.42 4.91
N ALA A 71 -17.33 11.96 4.50
CA ALA A 71 -16.59 10.99 5.28
C ALA A 71 -16.19 11.60 6.63
N THR A 72 -16.41 10.86 7.71
CA THR A 72 -16.01 11.24 9.07
C THR A 72 -14.79 10.48 9.55
N GLU A 73 -14.43 9.40 8.86
CA GLU A 73 -13.24 8.60 9.16
C GLU A 73 -12.58 8.14 7.85
N ILE A 74 -11.28 8.30 7.78
CA ILE A 74 -10.43 7.80 6.69
C ILE A 74 -9.38 6.88 7.29
N ILE A 75 -9.30 5.66 6.76
CA ILE A 75 -8.31 4.66 7.13
C ILE A 75 -7.38 4.46 5.94
N VAL A 76 -6.08 4.64 6.17
CA VAL A 76 -5.02 4.40 5.20
C VAL A 76 -4.28 3.12 5.59
N LEU A 77 -4.26 2.16 4.68
CA LEU A 77 -3.56 0.88 4.80
C LEU A 77 -2.32 0.93 3.90
N PRO A 78 -1.11 1.15 4.46
CA PRO A 78 0.11 1.19 3.67
C PRO A 78 0.44 -0.21 3.12
N PHE A 79 0.50 -0.32 1.79
CA PHE A 79 0.94 -1.53 1.10
C PHE A 79 2.44 -1.43 0.80
N PHE A 80 3.21 -1.36 1.89
CA PHE A 80 4.66 -1.23 1.92
C PHE A 80 5.23 -2.35 2.78
N PHE A 81 6.39 -2.85 2.42
CA PHE A 81 7.05 -3.89 3.22
C PHE A 81 7.50 -3.37 4.58
N GLY A 82 8.06 -2.17 4.63
CA GLY A 82 8.57 -1.59 5.86
C GLY A 82 8.56 -0.06 5.84
N PRO A 83 9.18 0.59 6.82
CA PRO A 83 9.28 2.04 6.89
C PRO A 83 10.00 2.61 5.66
N SER A 84 9.54 3.76 5.20
CA SER A 84 10.14 4.48 4.09
C SER A 84 9.92 5.97 4.26
N LYS A 85 10.68 6.82 3.58
CA LYS A 85 10.44 8.29 3.57
C LYS A 85 9.02 8.64 3.13
N ALA A 86 8.42 7.81 2.28
CA ALA A 86 7.03 8.01 1.88
C ALA A 86 6.07 7.86 3.07
N LEU A 87 6.34 6.94 3.98
CA LEU A 87 5.51 6.67 5.16
C LEU A 87 5.88 7.56 6.36
N THR A 88 7.16 7.86 6.56
CA THR A 88 7.63 8.61 7.74
C THR A 88 7.62 10.12 7.55
N GLY A 89 7.61 10.61 6.31
CA GLY A 89 7.59 12.04 5.97
C GLY A 89 6.38 12.42 5.14
N TYR A 90 6.32 11.99 3.89
CA TYR A 90 5.32 12.46 2.92
C TYR A 90 3.87 12.19 3.34
N LEU A 91 3.57 10.97 3.78
CA LEU A 91 2.19 10.60 4.16
C LEU A 91 1.70 11.37 5.41
N PRO A 92 2.46 11.48 6.51
CA PRO A 92 2.07 12.30 7.66
C PRO A 92 1.81 13.77 7.31
N GLU A 93 2.67 14.40 6.50
CA GLU A 93 2.49 15.79 6.06
C GLU A 93 1.18 15.97 5.27
N ARG A 94 0.90 15.04 4.35
CA ARG A 94 -0.36 15.05 3.58
C ARG A 94 -1.58 14.85 4.45
N MET A 95 -1.51 13.98 5.45
CA MET A 95 -2.63 13.76 6.38
C MET A 95 -2.82 14.95 7.32
N ALA A 96 -1.76 15.61 7.76
CA ALA A 96 -1.85 16.84 8.53
C ALA A 96 -2.55 17.97 7.72
N THR A 97 -2.14 18.20 6.48
CA THR A 97 -2.78 19.19 5.58
C THR A 97 -4.27 18.87 5.36
N LEU A 98 -4.62 17.59 5.21
CA LEU A 98 -6.02 17.16 5.11
C LEU A 98 -6.78 17.49 6.40
N GLN A 99 -6.20 17.21 7.55
CA GLN A 99 -6.83 17.42 8.85
C GLN A 99 -7.05 18.90 9.17
N GLU A 100 -6.15 19.78 8.73
CA GLU A 100 -6.33 21.25 8.82
C GLU A 100 -7.52 21.70 7.98
N ARG A 101 -7.67 21.17 6.78
CA ARG A 101 -8.75 21.53 5.86
C ARG A 101 -10.11 20.90 6.24
N PHE A 102 -10.07 19.70 6.82
CA PHE A 102 -11.26 18.93 7.23
C PHE A 102 -11.13 18.47 8.70
N PRO A 103 -11.21 19.37 9.68
CA PRO A 103 -10.94 19.04 11.09
C PRO A 103 -11.92 18.04 11.70
N HIS A 104 -13.09 17.84 11.06
CA HIS A 104 -14.08 16.85 11.48
C HIS A 104 -13.76 15.42 11.01
N VAL A 105 -12.79 15.23 10.12
CA VAL A 105 -12.40 13.93 9.58
C VAL A 105 -11.33 13.31 10.45
N LYS A 106 -11.61 12.14 11.01
CA LYS A 106 -10.59 11.36 11.74
C LYS A 106 -9.76 10.56 10.75
N VAL A 107 -8.46 10.79 10.71
CA VAL A 107 -7.53 10.00 9.89
C VAL A 107 -6.79 8.99 10.74
N ARG A 108 -6.71 7.75 10.27
CA ARG A 108 -5.90 6.69 10.86
C ARG A 108 -5.01 6.09 9.77
N VAL A 109 -3.74 5.96 10.07
CA VAL A 109 -2.77 5.25 9.23
C VAL A 109 -2.38 3.98 9.95
N ALA A 110 -2.55 2.83 9.29
CA ALA A 110 -2.12 1.54 9.81
C ALA A 110 -0.59 1.38 9.66
N GLN A 111 -0.04 0.40 10.35
CA GLN A 111 1.36 0.00 10.17
C GLN A 111 1.59 -0.61 8.78
N PRO A 112 2.83 -0.56 8.24
CA PRO A 112 3.20 -1.29 7.03
C PRO A 112 3.09 -2.79 7.22
N LEU A 113 3.34 -3.57 6.17
CA LEU A 113 3.22 -5.04 6.18
C LEU A 113 4.22 -5.71 7.12
N VAL A 114 5.40 -5.13 7.27
CA VAL A 114 6.42 -5.52 8.25
C VAL A 114 6.65 -4.32 9.15
N ASP A 115 6.46 -4.53 10.44
CA ASP A 115 6.73 -3.54 11.48
C ASP A 115 8.19 -3.63 11.92
N GLU A 116 8.85 -2.51 12.18
CA GLU A 116 10.21 -2.46 12.70
C GLU A 116 10.38 -3.11 14.10
N PHE A 117 9.26 -3.30 14.79
CA PHE A 117 9.20 -4.00 16.09
C PHE A 117 8.77 -5.46 15.96
N GLY A 118 8.58 -5.94 14.72
CA GLY A 118 7.98 -7.24 14.43
C GLY A 118 8.98 -8.39 14.31
N ASP A 119 10.03 -8.48 15.15
CA ASP A 119 11.03 -9.57 15.14
C ASP A 119 10.40 -10.98 15.09
N ASN A 120 9.12 -11.12 15.42
CA ASN A 120 8.38 -12.37 15.42
C ASN A 120 7.27 -12.42 14.35
N ASP A 121 7.10 -11.39 13.51
CA ASP A 121 6.08 -11.44 12.45
C ASP A 121 6.62 -12.14 11.20
N LEU A 122 6.44 -13.45 11.17
CA LEU A 122 6.91 -14.31 10.08
C LEU A 122 5.90 -14.45 8.92
N ARG A 123 4.78 -13.71 8.91
CA ARG A 123 3.74 -13.86 7.88
C ARG A 123 4.27 -13.66 6.47
N LEU A 124 5.08 -12.64 6.25
CA LEU A 124 5.69 -12.38 4.95
C LEU A 124 6.72 -13.46 4.59
N ALA A 125 7.55 -13.90 5.55
CA ALA A 125 8.50 -14.98 5.35
C ALA A 125 7.80 -16.29 4.96
N HIS A 126 6.67 -16.61 5.60
CA HIS A 126 5.85 -17.77 5.22
C HIS A 126 5.30 -17.66 3.80
N LEU A 127 4.75 -16.48 3.41
CA LEU A 127 4.28 -16.24 2.04
C LEU A 127 5.40 -16.42 1.00
N LEU A 128 6.59 -15.91 1.29
CA LEU A 128 7.75 -16.06 0.42
C LEU A 128 8.21 -17.53 0.34
N ALA A 129 8.24 -18.22 1.48
CA ALA A 129 8.57 -19.64 1.53
C ALA A 129 7.58 -20.49 0.74
N ASP A 130 6.28 -20.22 0.81
CA ASP A 130 5.25 -20.90 0.05
C ASP A 130 5.42 -20.68 -1.46
N ASN A 131 5.71 -19.45 -1.88
CA ASN A 131 5.98 -19.13 -3.29
C ASN A 131 7.22 -19.85 -3.85
N VAL A 132 8.21 -20.12 -3.00
CA VAL A 132 9.43 -20.85 -3.39
C VAL A 132 9.17 -22.36 -3.41
N ARG A 133 8.39 -22.89 -2.46
CA ARG A 133 8.18 -24.33 -2.27
C ARG A 133 7.74 -25.03 -3.55
N ASP A 134 6.82 -24.43 -4.31
CA ASP A 134 6.32 -24.95 -5.58
C ASP A 134 7.38 -24.99 -6.71
N LYS A 135 8.49 -24.27 -6.53
CA LYS A 135 9.59 -24.23 -7.51
C LYS A 135 10.73 -25.19 -7.14
N LEU A 136 10.70 -25.73 -5.93
CA LEU A 136 11.74 -26.64 -5.47
C LEU A 136 11.54 -28.04 -6.11
N ARG A 137 12.64 -28.61 -6.61
CA ARG A 137 12.63 -29.98 -7.13
C ARG A 137 12.96 -30.95 -5.98
N PRO A 138 12.16 -32.02 -5.78
CA PRO A 138 12.45 -33.05 -4.80
C PRO A 138 13.88 -33.62 -4.98
N GLY A 139 14.57 -33.84 -3.89
CA GLY A 139 15.91 -34.46 -3.90
C GLY A 139 17.06 -33.52 -4.30
N THR A 140 16.80 -32.24 -4.55
CA THR A 140 17.84 -31.24 -4.80
C THR A 140 18.14 -30.40 -3.55
N LYS A 141 19.36 -29.84 -3.45
CA LYS A 141 19.68 -28.80 -2.49
C LYS A 141 19.65 -27.45 -3.21
N PRO A 142 18.51 -26.75 -3.22
CA PRO A 142 18.37 -25.49 -3.94
C PRO A 142 19.13 -24.37 -3.22
N HIS A 143 19.65 -23.44 -4.00
CA HIS A 143 20.10 -22.14 -3.50
C HIS A 143 18.96 -21.14 -3.74
N VAL A 144 18.54 -20.47 -2.67
CA VAL A 144 17.50 -19.43 -2.72
C VAL A 144 18.16 -18.13 -2.36
N ALA A 145 17.99 -17.12 -3.22
CA ALA A 145 18.43 -15.76 -2.95
C ALA A 145 17.22 -14.87 -2.70
N LEU A 146 17.17 -14.21 -1.56
CA LEU A 146 16.24 -13.12 -1.31
C LEU A 146 16.87 -11.84 -1.83
N VAL A 147 16.18 -11.16 -2.74
CA VAL A 147 16.70 -9.96 -3.40
C VAL A 147 15.73 -8.81 -3.21
N ASP A 148 16.25 -7.71 -2.74
CA ASP A 148 15.55 -6.45 -2.69
C ASP A 148 16.26 -5.43 -3.59
N HIS A 149 15.63 -4.30 -3.88
CA HIS A 149 16.22 -3.26 -4.73
C HIS A 149 17.19 -2.34 -3.96
N GLY A 150 17.33 -2.53 -2.65
CA GLY A 150 18.17 -1.72 -1.77
C GLY A 150 17.63 -0.31 -1.51
N SER A 151 18.16 0.30 -0.47
CA SER A 151 17.91 1.70 -0.12
C SER A 151 19.20 2.33 0.41
N PRO A 152 19.48 3.60 0.07
CA PRO A 152 20.57 4.35 0.71
C PRO A 152 20.24 4.76 2.17
N ILE A 153 19.05 4.42 2.65
CA ILE A 153 18.56 4.78 3.99
C ILE A 153 18.75 3.56 4.89
N PRO A 154 19.62 3.63 5.92
CA PRO A 154 19.91 2.49 6.78
C PRO A 154 18.68 1.87 7.44
N GLU A 155 17.74 2.70 7.89
CA GLU A 155 16.51 2.27 8.57
C GLU A 155 15.59 1.45 7.65
N VAL A 156 15.67 1.66 6.33
CA VAL A 156 14.88 0.89 5.35
C VAL A 156 15.52 -0.46 5.05
N THR A 157 16.84 -0.57 5.21
CA THR A 157 17.58 -1.81 4.94
C THR A 157 17.73 -2.70 6.18
N ALA A 158 17.40 -2.18 7.35
CA ALA A 158 17.52 -2.90 8.63
C ALA A 158 16.28 -3.76 8.98
N VAL A 159 15.23 -3.72 8.14
CA VAL A 159 13.96 -4.45 8.32
C VAL A 159 14.04 -5.84 7.73
#